data_7b0902f8b07643985f6facf395d61e94
#
_entry.id   7b0902f8b07643985f6facf395d61e94
#
_cell.length_a   1.000
_cell.length_b   1.000
_cell.length_c   1.000
_cell.angle_alpha   90.00
_cell.angle_beta   90.00
_cell.angle_gamma   90.00
#
_symmetry.space_group_name_H-M   'P 1'
#
loop_
_entity.id
_entity.type
_entity.pdbx_description
1 polymer ?
#
loop_
_entity_poly.entity_id
_entity_poly.type
_entity_poly.pdbx_seq_one_letter_code
_entity_poly.pdbx_strand_id
1 'polypeptide(L)'
;MVGSAPAALDTLNELAAALGNDPNFATTMLNALAGKQPLDNTLTNLSGKDVAGLLTYLGLGEGSALPVGVPVPWPSATPPTGWLKCNGAPFSAEEYPELAKVYPTNKLPDLRGEFIRGWDDERGVDSGRTLLSAQGDAIRNITGGFGQLRVNSEINAIVDVQSVSGAFYGGTSVRNNINVSMTYANDRKIRQDVHFSAANVVPTANENRPRNIAFNYIVRAA
;
A
#
# COMPACT_ATOMS: atom_id res chain seq x y z
N MET A 1 -44.05 65.45 -3.30
CA MET A 1 -44.29 65.08 -1.92
C MET A 1 -42.96 64.52 -1.34
N VAL A 2 -42.19 65.34 -0.67
CA VAL A 2 -41.05 64.85 0.14
C VAL A 2 -41.58 64.81 1.56
N GLY A 3 -42.48 63.82 1.79
CA GLY A 3 -43.02 63.56 3.12
C GLY A 3 -42.07 62.76 3.91
N SER A 4 -41.65 63.30 5.08
CA SER A 4 -40.96 62.65 6.19
C SER A 4 -39.46 62.35 6.02
N ALA A 5 -38.72 63.14 5.27
CA ALA A 5 -37.27 63.20 5.46
C ALA A 5 -36.96 63.77 6.85
N PRO A 6 -35.95 63.21 7.61
CA PRO A 6 -35.52 63.87 8.83
C PRO A 6 -35.17 65.32 8.61
N ALA A 7 -35.48 66.23 9.55
CA ALA A 7 -35.26 67.67 9.43
C ALA A 7 -33.80 68.09 9.02
N ALA A 8 -32.86 67.16 9.17
CA ALA A 8 -31.46 67.30 8.77
C ALA A 8 -31.19 66.93 7.27
N LEU A 9 -32.19 66.50 6.49
CA LEU A 9 -32.06 66.11 5.07
C LEU A 9 -33.28 66.53 4.25
N ASP A 10 -33.90 67.66 4.57
CA ASP A 10 -35.13 68.14 3.91
C ASP A 10 -34.87 69.04 2.66
N THR A 11 -33.64 69.45 2.43
CA THR A 11 -33.24 70.13 1.24
C THR A 11 -32.35 69.36 0.31
N LEU A 12 -32.39 69.63 -1.00
CA LEU A 12 -31.48 68.98 -1.99
C LEU A 12 -30.03 69.30 -1.73
N ASN A 13 -29.70 70.42 -1.12
CA ASN A 13 -28.34 70.78 -0.74
C ASN A 13 -27.81 69.95 0.39
N GLU A 14 -28.61 69.67 1.41
CA GLU A 14 -28.26 68.78 2.53
C GLU A 14 -28.11 67.37 2.08
N LEU A 15 -28.97 66.89 1.16
CA LEU A 15 -28.82 65.58 0.51
C LEU A 15 -27.53 65.51 -0.31
N ALA A 16 -27.25 66.55 -1.09
CA ALA A 16 -26.00 66.57 -1.86
C ALA A 16 -24.76 66.57 -0.93
N ALA A 17 -24.81 67.34 0.17
CA ALA A 17 -23.75 67.40 1.17
C ALA A 17 -23.56 66.03 1.85
N ALA A 18 -24.64 65.34 2.19
CA ALA A 18 -24.60 64.02 2.76
C ALA A 18 -23.99 62.96 1.83
N LEU A 19 -24.14 63.18 0.50
CA LEU A 19 -23.53 62.37 -0.53
C LEU A 19 -22.15 62.88 -0.96
N GLY A 20 -21.53 63.81 -0.18
CA GLY A 20 -20.18 64.32 -0.43
C GLY A 20 -20.07 65.37 -1.52
N ASN A 21 -21.20 65.98 -2.00
CA ASN A 21 -21.26 66.93 -3.15
C ASN A 21 -20.59 66.37 -4.40
N ASP A 22 -20.57 65.06 -4.61
CA ASP A 22 -20.00 64.49 -5.83
C ASP A 22 -20.98 64.59 -6.99
N PRO A 23 -20.69 65.39 -8.02
CA PRO A 23 -21.57 65.53 -9.18
C PRO A 23 -21.69 64.26 -10.00
N ASN A 24 -20.79 63.35 -9.80
CA ASN A 24 -20.74 62.01 -10.46
C ASN A 24 -20.99 60.87 -9.49
N PHE A 25 -21.70 61.09 -8.37
CA PHE A 25 -21.92 60.12 -7.32
C PHE A 25 -22.32 58.73 -7.86
N ALA A 26 -23.23 58.66 -8.81
CA ALA A 26 -23.62 57.39 -9.40
C ALA A 26 -22.47 56.69 -10.10
N THR A 27 -21.60 57.44 -10.82
CA THR A 27 -20.42 56.88 -11.48
C THR A 27 -19.36 56.49 -10.47
N THR A 28 -19.14 57.31 -9.42
CA THR A 28 -18.22 56.99 -8.30
C THR A 28 -18.65 55.73 -7.60
N MET A 29 -19.92 55.57 -7.29
CA MET A 29 -20.46 54.37 -6.68
C MET A 29 -20.37 53.15 -7.59
N LEU A 30 -20.67 53.28 -8.88
CA LEU A 30 -20.51 52.19 -9.84
C LEU A 30 -19.05 51.71 -9.93
N ASN A 31 -18.09 52.67 -10.00
CA ASN A 31 -16.68 52.37 -10.01
C ASN A 31 -16.20 51.71 -8.70
N ALA A 32 -16.69 52.21 -7.57
CA ALA A 32 -16.38 51.61 -6.26
C ALA A 32 -16.95 50.20 -6.13
N LEU A 33 -18.13 49.94 -6.66
CA LEU A 33 -18.73 48.59 -6.71
C LEU A 33 -18.04 47.70 -7.73
N ALA A 34 -17.63 48.23 -8.89
CA ALA A 34 -16.89 47.49 -9.91
C ALA A 34 -15.49 47.08 -9.43
N GLY A 35 -14.87 47.88 -8.54
CA GLY A 35 -13.60 47.53 -7.86
C GLY A 35 -13.76 46.55 -6.68
N LYS A 36 -14.98 46.25 -6.27
CA LYS A 36 -15.29 45.23 -5.26
C LYS A 36 -15.55 43.94 -6.00
N GLN A 37 -14.55 43.07 -5.91
CA GLN A 37 -14.53 41.69 -6.32
C GLN A 37 -15.49 41.33 -7.49
N PRO A 38 -14.98 41.16 -8.71
CA PRO A 38 -15.81 40.69 -9.82
C PRO A 38 -16.55 39.45 -9.38
N LEU A 39 -17.80 39.30 -9.75
CA LEU A 39 -18.56 38.08 -9.66
C LEU A 39 -17.84 37.04 -10.54
N ASP A 40 -16.77 36.45 -10.00
CA ASP A 40 -16.16 35.29 -10.62
C ASP A 40 -17.13 34.11 -10.47
N ASN A 41 -17.31 33.38 -11.54
CA ASN A 41 -18.12 32.16 -11.55
C ASN A 41 -17.69 31.18 -10.45
N THR A 42 -16.42 31.16 -10.09
CA THR A 42 -15.88 30.33 -8.99
C THR A 42 -16.52 30.72 -7.66
N LEU A 43 -16.58 32.01 -7.34
CA LEU A 43 -17.19 32.51 -6.10
C LEU A 43 -18.70 32.26 -6.08
N THR A 44 -19.37 32.47 -7.20
CA THR A 44 -20.79 32.18 -7.35
C THR A 44 -21.06 30.70 -7.16
N ASN A 45 -20.21 29.81 -7.73
CA ASN A 45 -20.32 28.36 -7.59
C ASN A 45 -20.01 27.87 -6.19
N LEU A 46 -19.20 28.58 -5.41
CA LEU A 46 -18.89 28.26 -4.01
C LEU A 46 -19.94 28.82 -3.03
N SER A 47 -20.63 29.89 -3.42
CA SER A 47 -21.62 30.54 -2.56
C SER A 47 -22.78 29.61 -2.23
N GLY A 48 -23.09 29.50 -0.95
CA GLY A 48 -24.21 28.68 -0.46
C GLY A 48 -23.96 27.18 -0.42
N LYS A 49 -22.73 26.71 -0.75
CA LYS A 49 -22.39 25.31 -0.58
C LYS A 49 -22.06 25.00 0.90
N ASP A 50 -22.56 23.88 1.37
CA ASP A 50 -22.08 23.27 2.60
C ASP A 50 -20.70 22.62 2.40
N VAL A 51 -20.11 22.08 3.46
CA VAL A 51 -18.78 21.44 3.40
C VAL A 51 -18.75 20.29 2.39
N ALA A 52 -19.78 19.47 2.33
CA ALA A 52 -19.86 18.34 1.39
C ALA A 52 -19.94 18.83 -0.07
N GLY A 53 -20.74 19.85 -0.34
CA GLY A 53 -20.81 20.50 -1.65
C GLY A 53 -19.50 21.18 -2.07
N LEU A 54 -18.76 21.74 -1.10
CA LEU A 54 -17.44 22.32 -1.35
C LEU A 54 -16.41 21.24 -1.71
N LEU A 55 -16.37 20.17 -0.97
CA LEU A 55 -15.47 19.03 -1.23
C LEU A 55 -15.77 18.41 -2.60
N THR A 56 -17.04 18.23 -2.94
CA THR A 56 -17.47 17.75 -4.25
C THR A 56 -17.02 18.68 -5.38
N TYR A 57 -17.19 20.00 -5.21
CA TYR A 57 -16.76 21.00 -6.19
C TYR A 57 -15.24 20.98 -6.41
N LEU A 58 -14.46 20.73 -5.36
CA LEU A 58 -13.01 20.63 -5.41
C LEU A 58 -12.51 19.27 -5.92
N GLY A 59 -13.41 18.33 -6.22
CA GLY A 59 -13.04 16.96 -6.63
C GLY A 59 -12.44 16.12 -5.52
N LEU A 60 -12.63 16.54 -4.27
CA LEU A 60 -12.07 15.85 -3.11
C LEU A 60 -13.02 14.77 -2.55
N GLY A 61 -14.22 14.61 -3.13
CA GLY A 61 -15.23 13.65 -2.68
C GLY A 61 -15.52 13.81 -1.19
N GLU A 62 -15.44 12.73 -0.44
CA GLU A 62 -15.61 12.74 1.03
C GLU A 62 -14.36 13.21 1.80
N GLY A 63 -13.56 14.09 1.21
CA GLY A 63 -12.36 14.67 1.84
C GLY A 63 -11.07 13.93 1.54
N SER A 64 -11.05 13.04 0.54
CA SER A 64 -9.86 12.32 0.14
C SER A 64 -9.33 12.78 -1.22
N ALA A 65 -8.06 13.19 -1.24
CA ALA A 65 -7.32 13.47 -2.50
C ALA A 65 -6.82 12.18 -3.18
N LEU A 66 -6.98 11.00 -2.55
CA LEU A 66 -6.58 9.73 -3.14
C LEU A 66 -7.55 9.33 -4.27
N PRO A 67 -7.03 8.90 -5.42
CA PRO A 67 -7.86 8.35 -6.48
C PRO A 67 -8.70 7.16 -6.00
N VAL A 68 -9.89 6.98 -6.57
CA VAL A 68 -10.72 5.80 -6.33
C VAL A 68 -9.94 4.53 -6.69
N GLY A 69 -10.04 3.50 -5.87
CA GLY A 69 -9.42 2.20 -6.11
C GLY A 69 -7.96 2.06 -5.70
N VAL A 70 -7.30 3.09 -5.17
CA VAL A 70 -5.93 2.97 -4.65
C VAL A 70 -5.95 2.22 -3.32
N PRO A 71 -5.27 1.07 -3.19
CA PRO A 71 -5.18 0.35 -1.92
C PRO A 71 -4.32 1.11 -0.91
N VAL A 72 -4.87 1.34 0.28
CA VAL A 72 -4.14 1.95 1.40
C VAL A 72 -4.17 1.07 2.64
N PRO A 73 -3.10 1.04 3.46
CA PRO A 73 -3.09 0.30 4.70
C PRO A 73 -3.96 1.01 5.75
N TRP A 74 -4.83 0.24 6.41
CA TRP A 74 -5.76 0.71 7.43
C TRP A 74 -5.60 -0.09 8.73
N PRO A 75 -5.41 0.55 9.91
CA PRO A 75 -5.07 -0.15 11.15
C PRO A 75 -6.26 -0.81 11.87
N SER A 76 -7.48 -0.72 11.32
CA SER A 76 -8.69 -1.26 11.94
C SER A 76 -9.33 -2.34 11.08
N ALA A 77 -10.05 -3.26 11.72
CA ALA A 77 -10.83 -4.29 11.05
C ALA A 77 -12.02 -3.73 10.25
N THR A 78 -12.53 -2.55 10.63
CA THR A 78 -13.67 -1.92 9.96
C THR A 78 -13.19 -0.69 9.18
N PRO A 79 -13.39 -0.64 7.85
CA PRO A 79 -13.09 0.54 7.06
C PRO A 79 -14.06 1.68 7.40
N PRO A 80 -13.68 2.95 7.12
CA PRO A 80 -14.60 4.07 7.18
C PRO A 80 -15.73 3.94 6.13
N THR A 81 -16.79 4.74 6.30
CA THR A 81 -17.85 4.86 5.29
C THR A 81 -17.26 5.27 3.94
N GLY A 82 -17.73 4.70 2.85
CA GLY A 82 -17.23 4.97 1.50
C GLY A 82 -15.95 4.21 1.12
N TRP A 83 -15.45 3.32 2.01
CA TRP A 83 -14.28 2.49 1.78
C TRP A 83 -14.63 1.00 1.83
N LEU A 84 -14.01 0.22 0.94
CA LEU A 84 -14.19 -1.24 0.86
C LEU A 84 -12.88 -1.96 1.18
N LYS A 85 -13.01 -3.18 1.74
CA LYS A 85 -11.86 -4.05 2.05
C LYS A 85 -11.35 -4.74 0.79
N CYS A 86 -10.04 -4.80 0.62
CA CYS A 86 -9.40 -5.64 -0.40
C CYS A 86 -9.34 -7.11 0.08
N ASN A 87 -10.48 -7.78 0.09
CA ASN A 87 -10.65 -9.15 0.58
C ASN A 87 -11.17 -10.11 -0.48
N GLY A 88 -11.07 -9.74 -1.76
CA GLY A 88 -11.55 -10.54 -2.85
C GLY A 88 -13.08 -10.49 -3.08
N ALA A 89 -13.80 -9.67 -2.34
CA ALA A 89 -15.25 -9.56 -2.48
C ALA A 89 -15.66 -8.84 -3.78
N PRO A 90 -16.77 -9.22 -4.40
CA PRO A 90 -17.37 -8.46 -5.48
C PRO A 90 -18.00 -7.18 -4.94
N PHE A 91 -18.14 -6.18 -5.81
CA PHE A 91 -18.87 -4.94 -5.54
C PHE A 91 -19.83 -4.61 -6.68
N SER A 92 -20.82 -3.74 -6.42
CA SER A 92 -21.77 -3.29 -7.44
C SER A 92 -21.17 -2.20 -8.31
N ALA A 93 -21.14 -2.40 -9.63
CA ALA A 93 -20.74 -1.36 -10.58
C ALA A 93 -21.74 -0.20 -10.64
N GLU A 94 -23.01 -0.44 -10.31
CA GLU A 94 -24.03 0.61 -10.26
C GLU A 94 -23.83 1.52 -9.04
N GLU A 95 -23.46 0.93 -7.90
CA GLU A 95 -23.17 1.67 -6.66
C GLU A 95 -21.83 2.39 -6.73
N TYR A 96 -20.81 1.76 -7.36
CA TYR A 96 -19.44 2.27 -7.42
C TYR A 96 -18.90 2.34 -8.86
N PRO A 97 -19.46 3.20 -9.73
CA PRO A 97 -19.10 3.25 -11.15
C PRO A 97 -17.65 3.67 -11.41
N GLU A 98 -17.07 4.54 -10.58
CA GLU A 98 -15.66 4.95 -10.72
C GLU A 98 -14.71 3.82 -10.30
N LEU A 99 -15.07 3.03 -9.29
CA LEU A 99 -14.32 1.85 -8.89
C LEU A 99 -14.36 0.76 -9.98
N ALA A 100 -15.51 0.60 -10.67
CA ALA A 100 -15.66 -0.35 -11.76
C ALA A 100 -14.76 -0.03 -12.97
N LYS A 101 -14.42 1.23 -13.18
CA LYS A 101 -13.44 1.63 -14.22
C LYS A 101 -12.03 1.17 -13.87
N VAL A 102 -11.67 1.17 -12.59
CA VAL A 102 -10.34 0.74 -12.08
C VAL A 102 -10.26 -0.78 -11.99
N TYR A 103 -11.34 -1.43 -11.56
CA TYR A 103 -11.45 -2.89 -11.44
C TYR A 103 -12.58 -3.43 -12.33
N PRO A 104 -12.34 -3.61 -13.63
CA PRO A 104 -13.39 -3.99 -14.59
C PRO A 104 -14.04 -5.35 -14.33
N THR A 105 -13.42 -6.18 -13.50
CA THR A 105 -13.99 -7.47 -13.06
C THR A 105 -15.07 -7.31 -11.99
N ASN A 106 -15.30 -6.08 -11.50
CA ASN A 106 -16.16 -5.75 -10.37
C ASN A 106 -15.84 -6.56 -9.11
N LYS A 107 -14.56 -6.88 -8.94
CA LYS A 107 -14.04 -7.64 -7.81
C LYS A 107 -12.72 -7.03 -7.36
N LEU A 108 -12.61 -6.76 -6.06
CA LEU A 108 -11.38 -6.28 -5.47
C LEU A 108 -10.35 -7.42 -5.35
N PRO A 109 -9.05 -7.11 -5.42
CA PRO A 109 -8.02 -8.10 -5.12
C PRO A 109 -8.15 -8.56 -3.65
N ASP A 110 -7.79 -9.80 -3.39
CA ASP A 110 -7.62 -10.29 -2.03
C ASP A 110 -6.18 -10.01 -1.58
N LEU A 111 -6.01 -8.99 -0.75
CA LEU A 111 -4.71 -8.56 -0.24
C LEU A 111 -4.45 -9.04 1.20
N ARG A 112 -5.29 -9.94 1.72
CA ARG A 112 -5.08 -10.52 3.04
C ARG A 112 -3.88 -11.45 3.02
N GLY A 113 -2.88 -11.13 3.87
CA GLY A 113 -1.61 -11.87 3.93
C GLY A 113 -0.63 -11.55 2.80
N GLU A 114 -0.95 -10.64 1.90
CA GLU A 114 -0.15 -10.32 0.73
C GLU A 114 0.75 -9.09 0.94
N PHE A 115 1.88 -9.07 0.26
CA PHE A 115 2.72 -7.90 0.08
C PHE A 115 2.49 -7.32 -1.31
N ILE A 116 2.17 -6.01 -1.39
CA ILE A 116 2.05 -5.32 -2.66
C ILE A 116 3.44 -5.12 -3.25
N ARG A 117 3.66 -5.68 -4.45
CA ARG A 117 4.89 -5.55 -5.22
C ARG A 117 4.68 -4.60 -6.41
N GLY A 118 5.69 -3.80 -6.72
CA GLY A 118 5.69 -3.03 -7.98
C GLY A 118 5.62 -3.97 -9.18
N TRP A 119 4.75 -3.65 -10.14
CA TRP A 119 4.66 -4.37 -11.39
C TRP A 119 5.96 -4.21 -12.19
N ASP A 120 6.39 -5.26 -12.87
CA ASP A 120 7.66 -5.27 -13.60
C ASP A 120 7.69 -4.29 -14.77
N ASP A 121 6.56 -4.10 -15.45
CA ASP A 121 6.37 -3.16 -16.55
C ASP A 121 7.55 -3.16 -17.54
N GLU A 122 7.91 -4.34 -18.03
CA GLU A 122 8.99 -4.61 -18.98
C GLU A 122 10.42 -4.33 -18.46
N ARG A 123 10.61 -4.08 -17.16
CA ARG A 123 11.92 -3.87 -16.55
C ARG A 123 12.82 -5.13 -16.60
N GLY A 124 12.23 -6.31 -16.71
CA GLY A 124 12.93 -7.59 -16.81
C GLY A 124 13.37 -8.21 -15.48
N VAL A 125 12.86 -7.73 -14.35
CA VAL A 125 13.11 -8.29 -13.00
C VAL A 125 12.14 -9.42 -12.67
N ASP A 126 10.89 -9.35 -13.18
CA ASP A 126 9.82 -10.32 -12.98
C ASP A 126 9.02 -10.48 -14.29
N SER A 127 9.75 -10.85 -15.35
CA SER A 127 9.26 -10.88 -16.73
C SER A 127 8.03 -11.77 -16.90
N GLY A 128 7.06 -11.32 -17.69
CA GLY A 128 5.81 -12.04 -17.93
C GLY A 128 4.77 -11.89 -16.82
N ARG A 129 5.05 -11.08 -15.81
CA ARG A 129 4.12 -10.81 -14.72
C ARG A 129 2.97 -9.92 -15.17
N THR A 130 1.75 -10.38 -15.00
CA THR A 130 0.56 -9.57 -15.28
C THR A 130 0.14 -8.75 -14.08
N LEU A 131 -0.44 -7.57 -14.33
CA LEU A 131 -0.96 -6.70 -13.28
C LEU A 131 -2.04 -7.44 -12.45
N LEU A 132 -2.04 -7.23 -11.13
CA LEU A 132 -2.94 -7.86 -10.16
C LEU A 132 -2.83 -9.40 -10.05
N SER A 133 -1.85 -10.05 -10.70
CA SER A 133 -1.63 -11.48 -10.53
C SER A 133 -0.98 -11.80 -9.16
N ALA A 134 -1.36 -12.92 -8.56
CA ALA A 134 -0.74 -13.44 -7.34
C ALA A 134 0.55 -14.20 -7.64
N GLN A 135 1.48 -14.24 -6.69
CA GLN A 135 2.72 -15.01 -6.73
C GLN A 135 2.98 -15.58 -5.34
N GLY A 136 3.20 -16.89 -5.26
CA GLY A 136 3.56 -17.54 -4.00
C GLY A 136 4.95 -17.14 -3.53
N ASP A 137 5.25 -17.48 -2.28
CA ASP A 137 6.57 -17.27 -1.71
C ASP A 137 7.63 -18.10 -2.41
N ALA A 138 8.83 -17.56 -2.50
CA ALA A 138 10.00 -18.25 -3.01
C ALA A 138 11.28 -17.74 -2.34
N ILE A 139 12.22 -18.64 -2.14
CA ILE A 139 13.54 -18.34 -1.58
C ILE A 139 14.60 -18.65 -2.63
N ARG A 140 15.68 -17.89 -2.63
CA ARG A 140 16.84 -18.25 -3.43
C ARG A 140 17.43 -19.57 -2.96
N ASN A 141 17.93 -20.37 -3.90
CA ASN A 141 18.50 -21.68 -3.59
C ASN A 141 19.62 -21.55 -2.54
N ILE A 142 19.55 -22.39 -1.52
CA ILE A 142 20.56 -22.51 -0.48
C ILE A 142 21.44 -23.69 -0.86
N THR A 143 22.72 -23.45 -1.09
CA THR A 143 23.71 -24.49 -1.40
C THR A 143 24.66 -24.67 -0.22
N GLY A 144 25.19 -25.86 -0.08
CA GLY A 144 26.21 -26.17 0.90
C GLY A 144 26.99 -27.39 0.46
N GLY A 145 28.11 -27.65 1.13
CA GLY A 145 28.96 -28.79 0.86
C GLY A 145 29.47 -29.41 2.15
N PHE A 146 29.81 -30.67 2.09
CA PHE A 146 30.55 -31.35 3.14
C PHE A 146 31.67 -32.15 2.52
N GLY A 147 32.75 -32.31 3.26
CA GLY A 147 33.91 -33.08 2.82
C GLY A 147 33.62 -34.58 2.76
N GLN A 148 34.18 -35.26 1.77
CA GLN A 148 34.14 -36.72 1.66
C GLN A 148 35.54 -37.28 1.98
N LEU A 149 35.62 -38.22 2.94
CA LEU A 149 36.83 -38.97 3.14
C LEU A 149 36.81 -40.23 2.26
N ARG A 150 37.78 -40.33 1.40
CA ARG A 150 37.97 -41.52 0.56
C ARG A 150 39.00 -42.43 1.22
N VAL A 151 38.55 -43.57 1.68
CA VAL A 151 39.47 -44.62 2.22
C VAL A 151 39.53 -45.71 1.15
N ASN A 152 40.62 -45.76 0.45
CA ASN A 152 41.02 -46.77 -0.54
C ASN A 152 39.94 -47.34 -1.46
N SER A 153 40.17 -47.34 -2.71
CA SER A 153 39.46 -47.54 -3.98
C SER A 153 38.02 -48.13 -4.02
N GLU A 154 37.41 -48.63 -2.96
CA GLU A 154 36.10 -49.29 -3.04
C GLU A 154 35.07 -48.90 -1.96
N ILE A 155 35.43 -48.07 -0.99
CA ILE A 155 34.48 -47.66 0.07
C ILE A 155 34.37 -46.14 0.12
N ASN A 156 33.23 -45.64 -0.35
CA ASN A 156 32.86 -44.24 -0.14
C ASN A 156 32.02 -44.17 1.16
N ALA A 157 32.63 -43.74 2.24
CA ALA A 157 31.94 -43.56 3.51
C ALA A 157 32.28 -42.16 4.07
N ILE A 158 31.30 -41.49 4.63
CA ILE A 158 31.50 -40.34 5.48
C ILE A 158 31.82 -40.90 6.85
N VAL A 159 33.10 -40.88 7.26
CA VAL A 159 33.57 -41.51 8.49
C VAL A 159 33.43 -40.58 9.70
N ASP A 160 33.58 -39.29 9.50
CA ASP A 160 33.38 -38.25 10.51
C ASP A 160 33.03 -36.93 9.83
N VAL A 161 31.97 -36.30 10.30
CA VAL A 161 31.49 -35.01 9.73
C VAL A 161 32.02 -33.87 10.60
N GLN A 162 33.35 -33.74 10.66
CA GLN A 162 33.99 -32.65 11.41
C GLN A 162 34.07 -31.35 10.62
N SER A 163 33.87 -31.39 9.31
CA SER A 163 33.95 -30.22 8.40
C SER A 163 32.61 -29.84 7.83
N VAL A 164 31.59 -29.73 8.66
CA VAL A 164 30.29 -29.22 8.29
C VAL A 164 30.14 -27.79 8.77
N SER A 165 29.45 -26.97 7.97
CA SER A 165 29.19 -25.58 8.30
C SER A 165 27.81 -25.15 7.82
N GLY A 166 27.27 -24.08 8.42
CA GLY A 166 26.00 -23.51 8.05
C GLY A 166 24.82 -24.41 8.35
N ALA A 167 23.99 -24.67 7.33
CA ALA A 167 22.77 -25.46 7.46
C ALA A 167 23.01 -26.98 7.59
N PHE A 168 24.24 -27.44 7.35
CA PHE A 168 24.58 -28.85 7.52
C PHE A 168 25.07 -29.15 8.94
N TYR A 169 24.67 -30.29 9.45
CA TYR A 169 25.16 -30.82 10.74
C TYR A 169 25.27 -32.34 10.70
N GLY A 170 26.20 -32.89 11.49
CA GLY A 170 26.32 -34.32 11.67
C GLY A 170 25.20 -34.86 12.57
N GLY A 171 24.57 -35.95 12.16
CA GLY A 171 23.66 -36.72 13.01
C GLY A 171 24.39 -37.50 14.10
N THR A 172 23.68 -38.31 14.87
CA THR A 172 24.26 -39.13 15.93
C THR A 172 25.31 -40.08 15.37
N SER A 173 26.57 -39.87 15.72
CA SER A 173 27.64 -40.80 15.36
C SER A 173 27.68 -41.96 16.34
N VAL A 174 27.52 -43.18 15.86
CA VAL A 174 27.82 -44.36 16.63
C VAL A 174 29.32 -44.63 16.51
N ARG A 175 30.11 -44.15 17.46
CA ARG A 175 31.55 -44.42 17.54
C ARG A 175 31.75 -45.72 18.28
N ASN A 176 31.80 -46.83 17.57
CA ASN A 176 32.51 -48.01 18.09
C ASN A 176 33.99 -47.78 17.87
N ASN A 177 34.82 -47.94 18.89
CA ASN A 177 36.26 -47.88 18.76
C ASN A 177 36.73 -48.83 17.65
N ILE A 178 36.92 -48.28 16.47
CA ILE A 178 37.41 -49.01 15.32
C ILE A 178 38.91 -48.81 15.30
N ASN A 179 39.64 -49.78 15.86
CA ASN A 179 40.99 -50.01 15.41
C ASN A 179 40.91 -50.38 13.93
N VAL A 180 41.35 -49.51 13.07
CA VAL A 180 41.43 -49.79 11.62
C VAL A 180 42.61 -50.72 11.39
N SER A 181 42.52 -51.95 11.89
CA SER A 181 43.26 -53.05 11.32
C SER A 181 42.39 -53.60 10.21
N MET A 182 42.91 -53.63 8.99
CA MET A 182 42.25 -54.13 7.81
C MET A 182 41.95 -55.63 7.92
N THR A 183 40.97 -55.99 8.70
CA THR A 183 40.39 -57.30 8.70
C THR A 183 38.96 -57.12 8.19
N TYR A 184 38.68 -57.66 7.03
CA TYR A 184 37.35 -57.74 6.43
C TYR A 184 36.44 -58.55 7.35
N ALA A 185 35.79 -57.88 8.29
CA ALA A 185 34.66 -58.45 9.03
C ALA A 185 33.39 -57.81 8.48
N ASN A 186 32.57 -58.62 7.87
CA ASN A 186 31.35 -58.22 7.13
C ASN A 186 30.27 -57.52 7.98
N ASP A 187 30.46 -57.26 9.27
CA ASP A 187 29.46 -56.77 10.19
C ASP A 187 29.73 -55.37 10.79
N ARG A 188 30.81 -54.70 10.37
CA ARG A 188 31.13 -53.36 10.92
C ARG A 188 30.68 -52.29 9.97
N LYS A 189 29.50 -51.76 10.20
CA LYS A 189 28.93 -50.62 9.49
C LYS A 189 29.27 -49.34 10.24
N ILE A 190 30.03 -48.45 9.64
CA ILE A 190 30.13 -47.06 10.07
C ILE A 190 28.96 -46.35 9.38
N ARG A 191 28.05 -45.86 10.18
CA ARG A 191 26.91 -45.12 9.70
C ARG A 191 26.90 -43.76 10.37
N GLN A 192 26.95 -42.69 9.55
CA GLN A 192 26.67 -41.36 9.98
C GLN A 192 25.78 -40.68 8.94
N ASP A 193 24.67 -40.19 9.41
CA ASP A 193 23.76 -39.39 8.57
C ASP A 193 24.19 -37.92 8.60
N VAL A 194 24.02 -37.24 7.49
CA VAL A 194 24.20 -35.78 7.37
C VAL A 194 22.83 -35.19 7.10
N HIS A 195 22.45 -34.25 7.92
CA HIS A 195 21.18 -33.59 7.83
C HIS A 195 21.35 -32.14 7.39
N PHE A 196 20.35 -31.64 6.69
CA PHE A 196 20.22 -30.23 6.33
C PHE A 196 19.03 -29.64 7.09
N SER A 197 19.24 -28.48 7.72
CA SER A 197 18.17 -27.69 8.30
C SER A 197 18.53 -26.21 8.20
N ALA A 198 17.73 -25.44 7.48
CA ALA A 198 17.87 -23.99 7.42
C ALA A 198 17.72 -23.34 8.81
N ALA A 199 16.95 -23.95 9.72
CA ALA A 199 16.74 -23.46 11.08
C ALA A 199 18.03 -23.31 11.91
N ASN A 200 19.14 -23.97 11.50
CA ASN A 200 20.43 -23.82 12.17
C ASN A 200 21.12 -22.47 11.91
N VAL A 201 20.69 -21.75 10.88
CA VAL A 201 21.36 -20.51 10.44
C VAL A 201 20.42 -19.33 10.24
N VAL A 202 19.13 -19.59 10.05
CA VAL A 202 18.09 -18.56 9.85
C VAL A 202 16.81 -18.92 10.59
N PRO A 203 16.02 -17.92 11.05
CA PRO A 203 14.66 -18.17 11.51
C PRO A 203 13.82 -18.78 10.40
N THR A 204 13.04 -19.81 10.71
CA THR A 204 12.17 -20.51 9.77
C THR A 204 10.70 -20.34 10.13
N ALA A 205 9.84 -20.36 9.11
CA ALA A 205 8.39 -20.36 9.23
C ALA A 205 7.80 -21.19 8.08
N ASN A 206 6.47 -21.31 8.02
CA ASN A 206 5.79 -22.04 6.93
C ASN A 206 5.83 -21.27 5.59
N GLU A 207 6.29 -20.02 5.60
CA GLU A 207 6.44 -19.16 4.45
C GLU A 207 7.66 -18.25 4.59
N ASN A 208 8.19 -17.73 3.48
CA ASN A 208 9.22 -16.70 3.49
C ASN A 208 8.57 -15.34 3.65
N ARG A 209 8.91 -14.63 4.70
CA ARG A 209 8.37 -13.30 4.96
C ARG A 209 9.41 -12.38 5.60
N PRO A 210 9.45 -11.09 5.19
CA PRO A 210 10.20 -10.08 5.92
C PRO A 210 9.51 -9.78 7.26
N ARG A 211 10.20 -9.07 8.15
CA ARG A 211 9.53 -8.51 9.35
C ARG A 211 8.41 -7.59 8.89
N ASN A 212 7.23 -7.76 9.44
CA ASN A 212 6.04 -7.04 9.00
C ASN A 212 5.11 -6.71 10.16
N ILE A 213 4.17 -5.81 9.89
CA ILE A 213 3.04 -5.47 10.75
C ILE A 213 1.80 -5.57 9.89
N ALA A 214 0.77 -6.28 10.37
CA ALA A 214 -0.45 -6.48 9.62
C ALA A 214 -1.33 -5.23 9.63
N PHE A 215 -1.75 -4.80 8.45
CA PHE A 215 -2.77 -3.79 8.21
C PHE A 215 -3.86 -4.37 7.32
N ASN A 216 -5.07 -3.87 7.46
CA ASN A 216 -6.12 -4.12 6.49
C ASN A 216 -5.89 -3.23 5.27
N TYR A 217 -5.95 -3.78 4.05
CA TYR A 217 -5.95 -2.95 2.85
C TYR A 217 -7.37 -2.56 2.50
N ILE A 218 -7.60 -1.27 2.32
CA ILE A 218 -8.89 -0.71 1.93
C ILE A 218 -8.74 0.21 0.72
N VAL A 219 -9.78 0.34 -0.08
CA VAL A 219 -9.86 1.26 -1.22
C VAL A 219 -11.00 2.23 -1.03
N ARG A 220 -10.83 3.47 -1.46
CA ARG A 220 -11.94 4.40 -1.61
C ARG A 220 -12.83 3.91 -2.74
N ALA A 221 -14.13 3.83 -2.50
CA ALA A 221 -15.10 3.26 -3.44
C ALA A 221 -15.84 4.33 -4.27
N ALA A 222 -15.95 5.55 -3.75
CA ALA A 222 -16.64 6.68 -4.38
C ALA A 222 -15.85 7.99 -4.20
#